data_72612a48e7a966591829b742b96f041e
#
_entry.id   72612a48e7a966591829b742b96f041e
#
_cell.length_a   1.000
_cell.length_b   1.000
_cell.length_c   1.000
_cell.angle_alpha   90.00
_cell.angle_beta   90.00
_cell.angle_gamma   90.00
#
_symmetry.space_group_name_H-M   'P 1'
#
loop_
_entity.id
_entity.type
_entity.pdbx_description
1 polymer ?
#
loop_
_entity_poly.entity_id
_entity_poly.type
_entity_poly.pdbx_seq_one_letter_code
_entity_poly.pdbx_strand_id
1 'polypeptide(L)'
;MRLTSKGRYAVRAILDLTFNSNGRPVRLQEISERQKISLHYLEQLFRRLRKGSVVKSVRGPGGGYVLSRSMDEISVRDVLTSVGENINPARDLVGTGDIKSDTVEFVLTKTYFENLGLIMQEYLTTTSVGDLIRKARGTQELPRSSGKGLDLDFQAPGTEIHPNAVKPHELS
;
A
#
# COMPACT_ATOMS: atom_id res chain seq x y z
N MET A 1 10.33 -1.60 -0.46
CA MET A 1 9.25 -0.66 -0.83
C MET A 1 9.14 0.44 0.22
N ARG A 2 9.43 1.65 -0.15
CA ARG A 2 9.31 2.80 0.74
C ARG A 2 8.09 3.61 0.31
N LEU A 3 6.92 3.34 0.89
CA LEU A 3 5.75 4.19 0.71
C LEU A 3 6.01 5.54 1.37
N THR A 4 6.25 6.55 0.53
CA THR A 4 6.47 7.91 1.00
C THR A 4 5.16 8.56 1.44
N SER A 5 5.23 9.71 2.11
CA SER A 5 4.04 10.51 2.42
C SER A 5 3.22 10.84 1.16
N LYS A 6 3.89 10.98 0.01
CA LYS A 6 3.27 11.26 -1.29
C LYS A 6 2.30 10.15 -1.71
N GLY A 7 2.72 8.89 -1.67
CA GLY A 7 1.86 7.75 -2.00
C GLY A 7 0.67 7.63 -1.05
N ARG A 8 0.91 7.75 0.26
CA ARG A 8 -0.15 7.70 1.28
C ARG A 8 -1.18 8.81 1.09
N TYR A 9 -0.74 10.03 0.82
CA TYR A 9 -1.64 11.15 0.59
C TYR A 9 -2.41 11.03 -0.73
N ALA A 10 -1.78 10.47 -1.78
CA ALA A 10 -2.47 10.21 -3.03
C ALA A 10 -3.63 9.21 -2.85
N VAL A 11 -3.38 8.09 -2.18
CA VAL A 11 -4.42 7.09 -1.90
C VAL A 11 -5.53 7.71 -1.03
N ARG A 12 -5.18 8.42 0.05
CA ARG A 12 -6.17 9.11 0.90
C ARG A 12 -7.04 10.09 0.11
N ALA A 13 -6.43 10.89 -0.77
CA ALA A 13 -7.16 11.89 -1.55
C ALA A 13 -8.08 11.25 -2.60
N ILE A 14 -7.68 10.13 -3.21
CA ILE A 14 -8.52 9.36 -4.14
C ILE A 14 -9.69 8.70 -3.42
N LEU A 15 -9.47 8.14 -2.23
CA LEU A 15 -10.55 7.60 -1.41
C LEU A 15 -11.53 8.67 -0.98
N ASP A 16 -11.04 9.84 -0.55
CA ASP A 16 -11.88 10.98 -0.19
C ASP A 16 -12.73 11.47 -1.38
N LEU A 17 -12.10 11.64 -2.55
CA LEU A 17 -12.79 12.00 -3.78
C LEU A 17 -13.89 11.00 -4.11
N THR A 18 -13.59 9.70 -4.05
CA THR A 18 -14.53 8.63 -4.39
C THR A 18 -15.69 8.57 -3.41
N PHE A 19 -15.40 8.72 -2.10
CA PHE A 19 -16.40 8.62 -1.04
C PHE A 19 -17.37 9.79 -1.05
N ASN A 20 -16.90 11.00 -1.39
CA ASN A 20 -17.66 12.25 -1.29
C ASN A 20 -18.16 12.76 -2.65
N SER A 21 -17.89 12.08 -3.77
CA SER A 21 -18.28 12.55 -5.09
C SER A 21 -19.79 12.57 -5.30
N ASN A 22 -20.51 11.58 -4.76
CA ASN A 22 -21.97 11.43 -4.98
C ASN A 22 -22.36 11.70 -6.45
N GLY A 23 -21.53 11.29 -7.41
CA GLY A 23 -21.72 11.55 -8.83
C GLY A 23 -21.36 12.97 -9.29
N ARG A 24 -20.85 13.84 -8.42
CA ARG A 24 -20.45 15.22 -8.72
C ARG A 24 -18.93 15.40 -8.64
N PRO A 25 -18.35 16.39 -9.36
CA PRO A 25 -16.96 16.75 -9.20
C PRO A 25 -16.67 17.25 -7.77
N VAL A 26 -15.52 16.87 -7.22
CA VAL A 26 -15.06 17.30 -5.89
C VAL A 26 -13.94 18.31 -6.06
N ARG A 27 -14.00 19.41 -5.32
CA ARG A 27 -12.95 20.44 -5.34
C ARG A 27 -11.77 20.03 -4.44
N LEU A 28 -10.54 20.37 -4.86
CA LEU A 28 -9.36 20.08 -4.05
C LEU A 28 -9.37 20.79 -2.70
N GLN A 29 -10.03 21.94 -2.62
CA GLN A 29 -10.21 22.65 -1.36
C GLN A 29 -11.00 21.82 -0.35
N GLU A 30 -12.08 21.18 -0.77
CA GLU A 30 -12.89 20.31 0.09
C GLU A 30 -12.07 19.11 0.60
N ILE A 31 -11.26 18.49 -0.28
CA ILE A 31 -10.35 17.40 0.11
C ILE A 31 -9.30 17.93 1.10
N SER A 32 -8.73 19.11 0.85
CA SER A 32 -7.75 19.75 1.73
C SER A 32 -8.30 19.95 3.14
N GLU A 33 -9.50 20.47 3.25
CA GLU A 33 -10.18 20.73 4.52
C GLU A 33 -10.49 19.44 5.30
N ARG A 34 -11.01 18.40 4.61
CA ARG A 34 -11.33 17.11 5.23
C ARG A 34 -10.08 16.32 5.63
N GLN A 35 -9.08 16.27 4.75
CA GLN A 35 -7.91 15.41 4.94
C GLN A 35 -6.73 16.10 5.63
N LYS A 36 -6.82 17.42 5.86
CA LYS A 36 -5.74 18.24 6.44
C LYS A 36 -4.42 18.11 5.64
N ILE A 37 -4.55 18.13 4.32
CA ILE A 37 -3.44 18.16 3.35
C ILE A 37 -3.46 19.53 2.69
N SER A 38 -2.29 20.19 2.55
CA SER A 38 -2.26 21.51 1.95
C SER A 38 -2.81 21.50 0.51
N LEU A 39 -3.57 22.53 0.15
CA LEU A 39 -4.17 22.66 -1.18
C LEU A 39 -3.09 22.63 -2.28
N HIS A 40 -2.00 23.37 -2.09
CA HIS A 40 -0.89 23.38 -3.04
C HIS A 40 -0.29 21.98 -3.28
N TYR A 41 -0.16 21.20 -2.22
CA TYR A 41 0.34 19.84 -2.34
C TYR A 41 -0.65 18.92 -3.08
N LEU A 42 -1.95 19.06 -2.81
CA LEU A 42 -3.00 18.34 -3.54
C LEU A 42 -2.99 18.69 -5.03
N GLU A 43 -2.80 19.97 -5.39
CA GLU A 43 -2.69 20.40 -6.79
C GLU A 43 -1.56 19.66 -7.52
N GLN A 44 -0.40 19.52 -6.86
CA GLN A 44 0.73 18.77 -7.43
C GLN A 44 0.41 17.27 -7.58
N LEU A 45 -0.23 16.66 -6.57
CA LEU A 45 -0.64 15.25 -6.63
C LEU A 45 -1.67 15.03 -7.75
N PHE A 46 -2.71 15.86 -7.81
CA PHE A 46 -3.79 15.72 -8.79
C PHE A 46 -3.33 15.99 -10.22
N ARG A 47 -2.33 16.85 -10.42
CA ARG A 47 -1.66 17.01 -11.72
C ARG A 47 -1.04 15.69 -12.19
N ARG A 48 -0.36 14.97 -11.29
CA ARG A 48 0.25 13.66 -11.58
C ARG A 48 -0.82 12.57 -11.77
N LEU A 49 -1.81 12.49 -10.90
CA LEU A 49 -2.93 11.57 -10.99
C LEU A 49 -3.71 11.73 -12.30
N ARG A 50 -3.89 12.98 -12.77
CA ARG A 50 -4.50 13.28 -14.07
C ARG A 50 -3.62 12.81 -15.22
N LYS A 51 -2.31 13.03 -15.16
CA LYS A 51 -1.36 12.54 -16.16
C LYS A 51 -1.35 11.01 -16.24
N GLY A 52 -1.51 10.34 -15.09
CA GLY A 52 -1.63 8.88 -15.00
C GLY A 52 -3.04 8.35 -15.29
N SER A 53 -3.97 9.19 -15.75
CA SER A 53 -5.35 8.78 -16.09
C SER A 53 -6.12 8.13 -14.93
N VAL A 54 -5.83 8.52 -13.70
CA VAL A 54 -6.58 8.13 -12.49
C VAL A 54 -7.77 9.06 -12.28
N VAL A 55 -7.58 10.35 -12.52
CA VAL A 55 -8.63 11.38 -12.41
C VAL A 55 -8.70 12.23 -13.67
N LYS A 56 -9.85 12.86 -13.89
CA LYS A 56 -10.07 13.92 -14.88
C LYS A 56 -10.63 15.17 -14.20
N SER A 57 -10.28 16.34 -14.76
CA SER A 57 -10.81 17.63 -14.29
C SER A 57 -12.09 18.00 -15.03
N VAL A 58 -13.05 18.55 -14.30
CA VAL A 58 -14.28 19.14 -14.84
C VAL A 58 -14.20 20.65 -14.65
N ARG A 59 -14.38 21.42 -15.74
CA ARG A 59 -14.32 22.89 -15.74
C ARG A 59 -15.69 23.49 -15.47
N GLY A 60 -15.73 24.74 -15.03
CA GLY A 60 -16.91 25.56 -14.89
C GLY A 60 -17.46 25.67 -13.46
N PRO A 61 -18.62 26.36 -13.29
CA PRO A 61 -19.29 26.43 -12.00
C PRO A 61 -19.62 25.02 -11.49
N GLY A 62 -19.21 24.68 -10.26
CA GLY A 62 -19.37 23.31 -9.74
C GLY A 62 -18.33 22.31 -10.29
N GLY A 63 -17.28 22.80 -10.94
CA GLY A 63 -16.16 21.99 -11.42
C GLY A 63 -15.30 21.44 -10.29
N GLY A 64 -14.35 20.58 -10.65
CA GLY A 64 -13.46 19.90 -9.72
C GLY A 64 -12.83 18.69 -10.37
N TYR A 65 -12.67 17.60 -9.63
CA TYR A 65 -12.12 16.35 -10.12
C TYR A 65 -13.12 15.21 -9.93
N VAL A 66 -13.07 14.27 -10.86
CA VAL A 66 -13.77 12.97 -10.78
C VAL A 66 -12.78 11.87 -11.15
N LEU A 67 -13.09 10.62 -10.82
CA LEU A 67 -12.35 9.48 -11.34
C LEU A 67 -12.47 9.46 -12.87
N SER A 68 -11.40 9.03 -13.55
CA SER A 68 -11.40 8.94 -15.02
C SER A 68 -12.11 7.69 -15.54
N ARG A 69 -12.20 6.65 -14.71
CA ARG A 69 -12.80 5.34 -14.96
C ARG A 69 -13.62 4.92 -13.74
N SER A 70 -14.27 3.77 -13.83
CA SER A 70 -14.91 3.14 -12.66
C SER A 70 -13.91 2.95 -11.53
N MET A 71 -14.34 3.10 -10.28
CA MET A 71 -13.53 2.83 -9.10
C MET A 71 -13.01 1.40 -9.04
N ASP A 72 -13.68 0.46 -9.70
CA ASP A 72 -13.29 -0.94 -9.77
C ASP A 72 -12.20 -1.21 -10.81
N GLU A 73 -12.03 -0.28 -11.76
CA GLU A 73 -10.98 -0.36 -12.80
C GLU A 73 -9.71 0.42 -12.43
N ILE A 74 -9.70 1.14 -11.33
CA ILE A 74 -8.53 1.88 -10.85
C ILE A 74 -7.93 1.09 -9.71
N SER A 75 -6.73 0.53 -9.94
CA SER A 75 -5.99 -0.19 -8.91
C SER A 75 -5.22 0.76 -7.98
N VAL A 76 -4.89 0.29 -6.79
CA VAL A 76 -3.97 1.00 -5.88
C VAL A 76 -2.62 1.22 -6.56
N ARG A 77 -2.19 0.26 -7.39
CA ARG A 77 -0.98 0.40 -8.20
C ARG A 77 -1.04 1.62 -9.11
N ASP A 78 -2.17 1.84 -9.83
CA ASP A 78 -2.34 2.99 -10.73
C ASP A 78 -2.17 4.31 -9.99
N VAL A 79 -2.76 4.41 -8.81
CA VAL A 79 -2.63 5.61 -7.96
C VAL A 79 -1.17 5.85 -7.57
N LEU A 80 -0.47 4.83 -7.07
CA LEU A 80 0.90 4.94 -6.58
C LEU A 80 1.88 5.25 -7.71
N THR A 81 1.78 4.55 -8.84
CA THR A 81 2.67 4.78 -10.00
C THR A 81 2.45 6.16 -10.61
N SER A 82 1.21 6.63 -10.68
CA SER A 82 0.89 7.98 -11.19
C SER A 82 1.61 9.09 -10.44
N VAL A 83 1.79 8.95 -9.13
CA VAL A 83 2.51 9.94 -8.34
C VAL A 83 4.02 9.69 -8.26
N GLY A 84 4.51 8.65 -8.94
CA GLY A 84 5.93 8.31 -9.03
C GLY A 84 6.45 7.60 -7.78
N GLU A 85 5.61 6.78 -7.15
CA GLU A 85 6.10 5.82 -6.16
C GLU A 85 6.78 4.65 -6.85
N ASN A 86 7.92 4.23 -6.31
CA ASN A 86 8.55 2.98 -6.72
C ASN A 86 7.86 1.82 -6.01
N ILE A 87 7.07 1.08 -6.75
CA ILE A 87 6.31 -0.07 -6.24
C ILE A 87 7.00 -1.41 -6.53
N ASN A 88 8.24 -1.40 -7.01
CA ASN A 88 9.02 -2.62 -7.16
C ASN A 88 9.81 -2.90 -5.86
N PRO A 89 9.26 -3.70 -4.94
CA PRO A 89 9.93 -3.98 -3.67
C PRO A 89 11.17 -4.87 -3.85
N ALA A 90 11.22 -5.69 -4.89
CA ALA A 90 12.37 -6.57 -5.13
C ALA A 90 13.68 -5.76 -5.26
N ARG A 91 13.62 -4.59 -5.87
CA ARG A 91 14.79 -3.74 -6.05
C ARG A 91 15.35 -3.17 -4.74
N ASP A 92 14.45 -2.87 -3.79
CA ASP A 92 14.83 -2.31 -2.49
C ASP A 92 15.15 -3.40 -1.45
N LEU A 93 14.62 -4.61 -1.64
CA LEU A 93 14.78 -5.73 -0.71
C LEU A 93 15.99 -6.59 -1.05
N VAL A 94 16.36 -6.68 -2.31
CA VAL A 94 17.50 -7.50 -2.77
C VAL A 94 18.83 -6.74 -2.68
N GLY A 95 18.81 -5.42 -2.41
CA GLY A 95 20.03 -4.61 -2.37
C GLY A 95 20.71 -4.45 -3.73
N THR A 96 20.98 -3.24 -4.17
CA THR A 96 21.70 -2.99 -5.44
C THR A 96 23.22 -3.05 -5.30
N GLY A 97 23.72 -3.39 -4.11
CA GLY A 97 25.15 -3.36 -3.76
C GLY A 97 25.69 -4.63 -3.10
N ASP A 98 24.88 -5.64 -2.97
CA ASP A 98 25.35 -6.87 -2.35
C ASP A 98 26.39 -7.56 -3.25
N ILE A 99 27.51 -7.93 -2.64
CA ILE A 99 28.53 -8.75 -3.23
C ILE A 99 27.84 -10.01 -3.77
N LYS A 100 27.98 -10.28 -5.06
CA LYS A 100 27.50 -11.52 -5.66
C LYS A 100 28.13 -12.68 -4.89
N SER A 101 27.34 -13.30 -4.05
CA SER A 101 27.72 -14.48 -3.31
C SER A 101 26.95 -15.67 -3.88
N ASP A 102 27.66 -16.73 -4.20
CA ASP A 102 27.05 -17.96 -4.69
C ASP A 102 26.71 -18.92 -3.54
N THR A 103 26.65 -18.40 -2.31
CA THR A 103 26.25 -19.20 -1.15
C THR A 103 24.78 -19.53 -1.19
N VAL A 104 24.43 -20.69 -0.66
CA VAL A 104 23.03 -21.15 -0.60
C VAL A 104 22.16 -20.17 0.16
N GLU A 105 22.66 -19.60 1.26
CA GLU A 105 21.95 -18.61 2.08
C GLU A 105 21.63 -17.34 1.30
N PHE A 106 22.58 -16.87 0.47
CA PHE A 106 22.37 -15.71 -0.37
C PHE A 106 21.27 -15.97 -1.41
N VAL A 107 21.33 -17.11 -2.09
CA VAL A 107 20.33 -17.49 -3.11
C VAL A 107 18.94 -17.64 -2.48
N LEU A 108 18.84 -18.31 -1.34
CA LEU A 108 17.57 -18.48 -0.62
C LEU A 108 16.98 -17.13 -0.17
N THR A 109 17.81 -16.27 0.40
CA THR A 109 17.40 -14.94 0.86
C THR A 109 16.91 -14.09 -0.31
N LYS A 110 17.66 -14.07 -1.41
CA LYS A 110 17.29 -13.35 -2.62
C LYS A 110 15.94 -13.83 -3.17
N THR A 111 15.78 -15.13 -3.35
CA THR A 111 14.55 -15.74 -3.86
C THR A 111 13.35 -15.43 -2.96
N TYR A 112 13.54 -15.47 -1.63
CA TYR A 112 12.49 -15.13 -0.67
C TYR A 112 12.00 -13.68 -0.86
N PHE A 113 12.90 -12.72 -0.95
CA PHE A 113 12.54 -11.32 -1.11
C PHE A 113 11.98 -11.01 -2.50
N GLU A 114 12.45 -11.68 -3.54
CA GLU A 114 11.87 -11.58 -4.88
C GLU A 114 10.41 -12.06 -4.88
N ASN A 115 10.12 -13.19 -4.26
CA ASN A 115 8.76 -13.72 -4.14
C ASN A 115 7.86 -12.78 -3.32
N LEU A 116 8.36 -12.26 -2.20
CA LEU A 116 7.62 -11.26 -1.41
C LEU A 116 7.28 -10.03 -2.25
N GLY A 117 8.23 -9.58 -3.07
CA GLY A 117 8.03 -8.48 -4.01
C GLY A 117 6.92 -8.75 -5.02
N LEU A 118 6.85 -9.96 -5.57
CA LEU A 118 5.80 -10.37 -6.50
C LEU A 118 4.41 -10.37 -5.84
N ILE A 119 4.29 -10.92 -4.64
CA ILE A 119 3.03 -10.92 -3.87
C ILE A 119 2.56 -9.49 -3.61
N MET A 120 3.45 -8.59 -3.22
CA MET A 120 3.11 -7.19 -3.00
C MET A 120 2.65 -6.50 -4.29
N GLN A 121 3.32 -6.74 -5.42
CA GLN A 121 2.91 -6.19 -6.71
C GLN A 121 1.55 -6.72 -7.14
N GLU A 122 1.31 -8.01 -6.98
CA GLU A 122 0.02 -8.62 -7.28
C GLU A 122 -1.09 -8.00 -6.44
N TYR A 123 -0.90 -7.89 -5.13
CA TYR A 123 -1.86 -7.28 -4.23
C TYR A 123 -2.20 -5.83 -4.61
N LEU A 124 -1.20 -5.03 -4.94
CA LEU A 124 -1.41 -3.64 -5.38
C LEU A 124 -2.12 -3.54 -6.73
N THR A 125 -1.92 -4.52 -7.61
CA THR A 125 -2.53 -4.56 -8.94
C THR A 125 -3.98 -5.03 -8.88
N THR A 126 -4.26 -6.03 -8.06
CA THR A 126 -5.58 -6.66 -7.93
C THR A 126 -6.52 -5.91 -6.99
N THR A 127 -5.98 -5.10 -6.07
CA THR A 127 -6.79 -4.29 -5.16
C THR A 127 -7.22 -2.99 -5.85
N SER A 128 -8.51 -2.83 -6.09
CA SER A 128 -9.08 -1.61 -6.67
C SER A 128 -9.42 -0.56 -5.60
N VAL A 129 -9.64 0.68 -6.06
CA VAL A 129 -10.21 1.76 -5.21
C VAL A 129 -11.58 1.33 -4.68
N GLY A 130 -12.39 0.66 -5.51
CA GLY A 130 -13.69 0.12 -5.12
C GLY A 130 -13.60 -0.90 -3.99
N ASP A 131 -12.59 -1.78 -4.00
CA ASP A 131 -12.37 -2.75 -2.92
C ASP A 131 -12.09 -2.06 -1.59
N LEU A 132 -11.26 -1.00 -1.61
CA LEU A 132 -10.96 -0.23 -0.40
C LEU A 132 -12.21 0.47 0.15
N ILE A 133 -13.04 1.03 -0.72
CA ILE A 133 -14.30 1.68 -0.33
C ILE A 133 -15.29 0.66 0.27
N ARG A 134 -15.43 -0.50 -0.34
CA ARG A 134 -16.29 -1.58 0.18
C ARG A 134 -15.83 -2.09 1.54
N LYS A 135 -14.52 -2.31 1.72
CA LYS A 135 -13.95 -2.69 3.01
C LYS A 135 -14.25 -1.64 4.09
N ALA A 136 -14.12 -0.35 3.78
CA ALA A 136 -14.41 0.72 4.73
C ALA A 136 -15.89 0.73 5.15
N ARG A 137 -16.82 0.49 4.23
CA ARG A 137 -18.26 0.41 4.54
C ARG A 137 -18.60 -0.81 5.40
N GLY A 138 -18.06 -1.97 5.08
CA GLY A 138 -18.24 -3.18 5.91
C GLY A 138 -17.66 -3.05 7.32
N THR A 139 -16.59 -2.28 7.50
CA THR A 139 -16.03 -1.99 8.83
C THR A 139 -16.89 -1.02 9.64
N GLN A 140 -17.68 -0.17 9.00
CA GLN A 140 -18.61 0.74 9.70
C GLN A 140 -19.89 0.03 10.20
N GLU A 141 -20.23 -1.12 9.61
CA GLU A 141 -21.36 -1.95 10.04
C GLU A 141 -21.02 -2.91 11.21
N LEU A 142 -19.73 -3.09 11.51
CA LEU A 142 -19.32 -3.82 12.70
C LEU A 142 -19.53 -2.92 13.94
N PRO A 143 -20.29 -3.37 14.96
CA PRO A 143 -20.41 -2.63 16.18
C PRO A 143 -19.02 -2.39 16.76
N ARG A 144 -18.72 -1.17 17.16
CA ARG A 144 -17.51 -0.82 17.89
C ARG A 144 -17.50 -1.63 19.18
N SER A 145 -16.94 -2.81 19.15
CA SER A 145 -16.68 -3.55 20.39
C SER A 145 -15.62 -2.77 21.14
N SER A 146 -16.03 -2.27 22.30
CA SER A 146 -15.19 -1.66 23.31
C SER A 146 -13.89 -2.44 23.49
N GLY A 147 -12.79 -1.72 23.34
CA GLY A 147 -11.41 -2.02 23.67
C GLY A 147 -11.11 -3.38 24.35
N LYS A 148 -10.75 -4.34 23.52
CA LYS A 148 -9.78 -5.38 23.90
C LYS A 148 -8.83 -5.49 22.74
N GLY A 149 -7.52 -5.28 23.02
CA GLY A 149 -6.45 -5.42 22.08
C GLY A 149 -6.52 -6.75 21.35
N LEU A 150 -6.18 -6.76 20.08
CA LEU A 150 -5.92 -7.97 19.34
C LEU A 150 -4.72 -8.65 20.02
N ASP A 151 -5.01 -9.63 20.87
CA ASP A 151 -4.02 -10.62 21.24
C ASP A 151 -3.79 -11.48 20.00
N LEU A 152 -2.77 -11.12 19.24
CA LEU A 152 -2.21 -11.98 18.22
C LEU A 152 -1.43 -13.08 18.96
N ASP A 153 -2.13 -14.15 19.34
CA ASP A 153 -1.49 -15.40 19.69
C ASP A 153 -0.78 -15.95 18.44
N PHE A 154 0.44 -15.49 18.26
CA PHE A 154 1.37 -16.08 17.31
C PHE A 154 1.90 -17.37 17.94
N GLN A 155 1.17 -18.46 17.78
CA GLN A 155 1.71 -19.78 18.04
C GLN A 155 2.76 -20.09 16.97
N ALA A 156 4.03 -19.89 17.32
CA ALA A 156 5.13 -20.42 16.54
C ALA A 156 4.99 -21.95 16.44
N PRO A 157 5.17 -22.55 15.25
CA PRO A 157 5.19 -24.01 15.12
C PRO A 157 6.30 -24.55 15.99
N GLY A 158 5.96 -25.52 16.86
CA GLY A 158 6.82 -26.08 17.88
C GLY A 158 8.15 -26.55 17.34
N THR A 159 9.21 -25.92 17.79
CA THR A 159 10.56 -26.48 17.79
C THR A 159 10.70 -27.33 19.03
N GLU A 160 10.40 -28.61 18.93
CA GLU A 160 10.89 -29.59 19.90
C GLU A 160 12.42 -29.64 19.77
N ILE A 161 13.08 -28.90 20.64
CA ILE A 161 14.52 -29.05 20.84
C ILE A 161 14.69 -30.28 21.74
N HIS A 162 15.02 -31.40 21.15
CA HIS A 162 15.46 -32.56 21.88
C HIS A 162 16.78 -32.24 22.64
N PRO A 163 16.82 -32.33 23.97
CA PRO A 163 18.03 -32.16 24.72
C PRO A 163 18.75 -33.54 24.78
N ASN A 164 19.53 -33.88 23.77
CA ASN A 164 20.51 -34.94 23.94
C ASN A 164 21.63 -34.84 22.92
N ALA A 165 22.84 -34.95 23.47
CA ALA A 165 24.10 -35.24 22.85
C ALA A 165 25.03 -34.04 22.54
N VAL A 166 25.73 -33.55 23.55
CA VAL A 166 27.20 -33.46 23.44
C VAL A 166 27.80 -33.78 24.81
N LYS A 167 28.43 -34.93 24.97
CA LYS A 167 29.32 -35.22 26.08
C LYS A 167 30.67 -34.54 25.83
N PRO A 168 31.29 -33.90 26.82
CA PRO A 168 32.64 -33.39 26.66
C PRO A 168 33.64 -34.56 26.67
N HIS A 169 34.49 -34.62 25.67
CA HIS A 169 35.67 -35.46 25.70
C HIS A 169 36.69 -34.86 26.68
N GLU A 170 37.00 -35.62 27.70
CA GLU A 170 38.18 -35.45 28.55
C GLU A 170 39.43 -35.62 27.70
N LEU A 171 40.32 -34.63 27.78
CA LEU A 171 41.70 -34.74 27.35
C LEU A 171 42.56 -35.07 28.56
N SER A 172 43.11 -36.26 28.59
CA SER A 172 44.31 -36.60 29.36
C SER A 172 45.53 -36.35 28.52
#